data_81d6d9ace3554571dee353148d1ceecd
#
_entry.id   81d6d9ace3554571dee353148d1ceecd
#
_cell.length_a   1.000
_cell.length_b   1.000
_cell.length_c   1.000
_cell.angle_alpha   90.00
_cell.angle_beta   90.00
_cell.angle_gamma   90.00
#
_symmetry.space_group_name_H-M   'P 1'
#
loop_
_entity.id
_entity.type
_entity.pdbx_description
1 polymer ?
#
loop_
_entity_poly.entity_id
_entity_poly.type
_entity_poly.pdbx_seq_one_letter_code
_entity_poly.pdbx_strand_id
1 'polypeptide(L)'
;DEGIYLVESLEKMKIDMSKEKTTFFGQELKKVFLGENALETPIKLVEDELKEILDSSESINLIVNLGLCPLCKSKVIETSKSYTCVDRGCRFTLWKDSNFVTKFGKVPLTPEMVAELTEHGRVRVEGLTSKAGKTYGAMIEIEVGEQYINLRPNFE
;
A
#
# COMPACT_ATOMS: atom_id res chain seq x y z
N ASP A 1 -0.68 12.04 2.26
CA ASP A 1 -1.68 12.41 3.27
C ASP A 1 -2.68 11.27 3.42
N GLU A 2 -2.86 10.75 4.66
CA GLU A 2 -3.71 9.60 4.98
C GLU A 2 -5.16 9.77 4.49
N GLY A 3 -5.68 11.00 4.53
CA GLY A 3 -7.03 11.31 4.08
C GLY A 3 -7.25 11.12 2.58
N ILE A 4 -6.29 11.49 1.74
CA ILE A 4 -6.36 11.29 0.29
C ILE A 4 -6.35 9.79 -0.01
N TYR A 5 -5.45 9.05 0.65
CA TYR A 5 -5.37 7.59 0.50
C TYR A 5 -6.66 6.88 0.88
N LEU A 6 -7.31 7.33 1.98
CA LEU A 6 -8.59 6.78 2.40
C LEU A 6 -9.68 7.02 1.34
N VAL A 7 -9.78 8.24 0.82
CA VAL A 7 -10.77 8.60 -0.22
C VAL A 7 -10.55 7.78 -1.48
N GLU A 8 -9.32 7.71 -1.98
CA GLU A 8 -8.99 6.89 -3.16
C GLU A 8 -9.29 5.41 -2.95
N SER A 9 -9.10 4.90 -1.73
CA SER A 9 -9.43 3.53 -1.37
C SER A 9 -10.93 3.27 -1.41
N LEU A 10 -11.73 4.19 -0.83
CA LEU A 10 -13.18 4.10 -0.83
C LEU A 10 -13.76 4.22 -2.25
N GLU A 11 -13.18 5.07 -3.11
CA GLU A 11 -13.56 5.18 -4.53
C GLU A 11 -13.27 3.88 -5.30
N LYS A 12 -12.10 3.27 -5.09
CA LYS A 12 -11.75 1.97 -5.69
C LYS A 12 -12.69 0.85 -5.24
N MET A 13 -13.13 0.86 -4.00
CA MET A 13 -14.12 -0.06 -3.45
C MET A 13 -15.54 0.27 -3.93
N LYS A 14 -15.73 1.33 -4.70
CA LYS A 14 -17.05 1.82 -5.17
C LYS A 14 -18.02 2.07 -4.02
N ILE A 15 -17.51 2.48 -2.86
CA ILE A 15 -18.33 2.84 -1.71
C ILE A 15 -18.95 4.20 -1.97
N ASP A 16 -20.27 4.25 -1.95
CA ASP A 16 -21.00 5.50 -2.10
C ASP A 16 -20.86 6.36 -0.83
N MET A 17 -20.14 7.46 -0.95
CA MET A 17 -19.90 8.44 0.11
C MET A 17 -20.83 9.66 -0.01
N SER A 18 -21.92 9.54 -0.75
CA SER A 18 -22.84 10.67 -1.00
C SER A 18 -23.60 11.11 0.27
N LYS A 19 -24.00 12.36 0.25
CA LYS A 19 -24.88 12.90 1.31
C LYS A 19 -26.26 12.23 1.32
N GLU A 20 -26.73 11.83 0.16
CA GLU A 20 -27.99 11.14 -0.05
C GLU A 20 -28.05 9.85 0.74
N LYS A 21 -26.96 9.08 0.71
CA LYS A 21 -26.85 7.82 1.44
C LYS A 21 -26.84 8.02 2.96
N THR A 22 -26.06 8.98 3.43
CA THR A 22 -26.03 9.34 4.85
C THR A 22 -27.43 9.81 5.32
N THR A 23 -28.11 10.59 4.48
CA THR A 23 -29.47 11.07 4.76
C THR A 23 -30.47 9.91 4.81
N PHE A 24 -30.36 8.96 3.88
CA PHE A 24 -31.22 7.77 3.84
C PHE A 24 -31.11 6.95 5.14
N PHE A 25 -29.91 6.60 5.56
CA PHE A 25 -29.70 5.87 6.83
C PHE A 25 -30.19 6.67 8.03
N GLY A 26 -29.97 7.99 8.05
CA GLY A 26 -30.50 8.87 9.10
C GLY A 26 -32.02 8.86 9.18
N GLN A 27 -32.71 8.80 8.04
CA GLN A 27 -34.17 8.70 7.99
C GLN A 27 -34.67 7.34 8.50
N GLU A 28 -34.02 6.24 8.12
CA GLU A 28 -34.38 4.89 8.59
C GLU A 28 -34.21 4.77 10.11
N LEU A 29 -33.11 5.30 10.66
CA LEU A 29 -32.90 5.35 12.12
C LEU A 29 -33.95 6.20 12.82
N LYS A 30 -34.39 7.32 12.20
CA LYS A 30 -35.47 8.16 12.74
C LYS A 30 -36.80 7.43 12.80
N LYS A 31 -37.14 6.61 11.78
CA LYS A 31 -38.37 5.78 11.79
C LYS A 31 -38.32 4.75 12.94
N VAL A 32 -37.17 4.16 13.23
CA VAL A 32 -37.01 3.28 14.40
C VAL A 32 -37.25 4.05 15.69
N PHE A 33 -36.67 5.24 15.82
CA PHE A 33 -36.84 6.07 17.01
C PHE A 33 -38.31 6.47 17.24
N LEU A 34 -39.08 6.69 16.16
CA LEU A 34 -40.51 7.00 16.21
C LEU A 34 -41.39 5.76 16.42
N GLY A 35 -40.80 4.55 16.45
CA GLY A 35 -41.54 3.28 16.58
C GLY A 35 -42.28 2.86 15.29
N GLU A 36 -41.93 3.46 14.15
CA GLU A 36 -42.53 3.15 12.84
C GLU A 36 -41.89 1.92 12.19
N ASN A 37 -40.60 1.63 12.51
CA ASN A 37 -39.86 0.49 12.01
C ASN A 37 -39.19 -0.27 13.16
N ALA A 38 -39.01 -1.58 12.98
CA ALA A 38 -38.19 -2.39 13.87
C ALA A 38 -36.70 -2.10 13.63
N LEU A 39 -35.87 -2.26 14.68
CA LEU A 39 -34.43 -2.03 14.63
C LEU A 39 -33.71 -2.94 13.62
N GLU A 40 -34.23 -4.13 13.38
CA GLU A 40 -33.70 -5.13 12.45
C GLU A 40 -33.71 -4.63 11.00
N THR A 41 -34.65 -3.71 10.65
CA THR A 41 -34.77 -3.19 9.27
C THR A 41 -33.53 -2.42 8.82
N PRO A 42 -33.08 -1.37 9.51
CA PRO A 42 -31.86 -0.66 9.10
C PRO A 42 -30.60 -1.50 9.25
N ILE A 43 -30.55 -2.43 10.22
CA ILE A 43 -29.42 -3.36 10.36
C ILE A 43 -29.29 -4.24 9.13
N LYS A 44 -30.40 -4.83 8.67
CA LYS A 44 -30.39 -5.68 7.48
C LYS A 44 -29.99 -4.92 6.22
N LEU A 45 -30.42 -3.67 6.07
CA LEU A 45 -30.01 -2.81 4.95
C LEU A 45 -28.48 -2.59 4.92
N VAL A 46 -27.87 -2.37 6.08
CA VAL A 46 -26.41 -2.23 6.20
C VAL A 46 -25.70 -3.56 5.91
N GLU A 47 -26.23 -4.68 6.43
CA GLU A 47 -25.64 -6.01 6.18
C GLU A 47 -25.68 -6.38 4.69
N ASP A 48 -26.79 -6.13 4.01
CA ASP A 48 -26.96 -6.44 2.59
C ASP A 48 -26.01 -5.57 1.74
N GLU A 49 -25.86 -4.30 2.08
CA GLU A 49 -24.90 -3.41 1.42
C GLU A 49 -23.45 -3.82 1.66
N LEU A 50 -23.09 -4.17 2.89
CA LEU A 50 -21.74 -4.67 3.18
C LEU A 50 -21.43 -5.96 2.41
N LYS A 51 -22.42 -6.86 2.26
CA LYS A 51 -22.26 -8.05 1.42
C LYS A 51 -22.02 -7.69 -0.04
N GLU A 52 -22.80 -6.76 -0.61
CA GLU A 52 -22.61 -6.30 -1.99
C GLU A 52 -21.21 -5.70 -2.19
N ILE A 53 -20.74 -4.87 -1.25
CA ILE A 53 -19.39 -4.29 -1.30
C ILE A 53 -18.32 -5.38 -1.23
N LEU A 54 -18.45 -6.35 -0.32
CA LEU A 54 -17.48 -7.42 -0.15
C LEU A 54 -17.46 -8.38 -1.35
N ASP A 55 -18.62 -8.68 -1.94
CA ASP A 55 -18.74 -9.55 -3.09
C ASP A 55 -18.30 -8.87 -4.40
N SER A 56 -18.50 -7.56 -4.52
CA SER A 56 -18.14 -6.76 -5.69
C SER A 56 -16.72 -6.19 -5.63
N SER A 57 -16.14 -6.08 -4.44
CA SER A 57 -14.77 -5.64 -4.27
C SER A 57 -13.83 -6.73 -4.76
N GLU A 58 -13.20 -6.53 -5.92
CA GLU A 58 -11.90 -7.16 -6.17
C GLU A 58 -11.06 -6.89 -4.93
N SER A 59 -10.39 -7.93 -4.40
CA SER A 59 -9.55 -7.80 -3.22
C SER A 59 -8.56 -6.66 -3.46
N ILE A 60 -8.94 -5.46 -3.00
CA ILE A 60 -8.04 -4.32 -3.04
C ILE A 60 -7.01 -4.64 -1.99
N ASN A 61 -5.84 -5.09 -2.43
CA ASN A 61 -4.67 -5.15 -1.59
C ASN A 61 -4.28 -3.71 -1.24
N LEU A 62 -5.06 -3.10 -0.37
CA LEU A 62 -4.83 -1.76 0.17
C LEU A 62 -3.54 -1.69 0.98
N ILE A 63 -3.06 -2.85 1.42
CA ILE A 63 -1.77 -3.04 2.05
C ILE A 63 -1.04 -4.07 1.19
N VAL A 64 -0.26 -3.61 0.23
CA VAL A 64 0.75 -4.48 -0.38
C VAL A 64 1.59 -5.01 0.77
N ASN A 65 1.53 -6.32 1.01
CA ASN A 65 2.36 -6.94 2.02
C ASN A 65 3.80 -6.87 1.54
N LEU A 66 4.49 -5.82 1.95
CA LEU A 66 5.89 -5.56 1.59
C LEU A 66 6.86 -6.50 2.32
N GLY A 67 6.34 -7.51 3.00
CA GLY A 67 7.15 -8.47 3.75
C GLY A 67 7.61 -7.96 5.12
N LEU A 68 8.56 -8.68 5.69
CA LEU A 68 9.14 -8.38 6.99
C LEU A 68 10.47 -7.67 6.83
N CYS A 69 10.69 -6.67 7.67
CA CYS A 69 11.94 -5.94 7.71
C CYS A 69 13.14 -6.90 7.89
N PRO A 70 14.15 -6.85 7.02
CA PRO A 70 15.33 -7.73 7.12
C PRO A 70 16.13 -7.50 8.40
N LEU A 71 16.01 -6.32 9.04
CA LEU A 71 16.74 -5.96 10.26
C LEU A 71 16.06 -6.41 11.55
N CYS A 72 14.76 -6.14 11.72
CA CYS A 72 14.05 -6.36 12.97
C CYS A 72 12.82 -7.24 12.87
N LYS A 73 12.50 -7.74 11.67
CA LYS A 73 11.33 -8.62 11.40
C LYS A 73 9.96 -7.98 11.67
N SER A 74 9.89 -6.68 11.90
CA SER A 74 8.64 -5.93 11.91
C SER A 74 8.12 -5.69 10.48
N LYS A 75 6.87 -5.28 10.33
CA LYS A 75 6.27 -5.02 9.01
C LYS A 75 6.96 -3.84 8.31
N VAL A 76 7.07 -3.92 6.99
CA VAL A 76 7.45 -2.80 6.13
C VAL A 76 6.19 -2.19 5.56
N ILE A 77 6.11 -0.87 5.54
CA ILE A 77 5.00 -0.09 4.99
C ILE A 77 5.48 0.87 3.93
N GLU A 78 4.59 1.20 3.02
CA GLU A 78 4.80 2.23 2.02
C GLU A 78 4.35 3.59 2.54
N THR A 79 5.16 4.61 2.29
CA THR A 79 4.83 6.02 2.50
C THR A 79 4.90 6.77 1.18
N SER A 80 4.50 8.03 1.16
CA SER A 80 4.60 8.88 -0.05
C SER A 80 6.02 8.95 -0.63
N LYS A 81 7.05 8.89 0.22
CA LYS A 81 8.47 9.10 -0.18
C LYS A 81 9.36 7.87 -0.03
N SER A 82 8.93 6.85 0.71
CA SER A 82 9.79 5.73 1.06
C SER A 82 9.00 4.47 1.40
N TYR A 83 9.71 3.35 1.42
CA TYR A 83 9.29 2.11 2.08
C TYR A 83 10.06 2.00 3.38
N THR A 84 9.36 1.92 4.51
CA THR A 84 9.99 2.00 5.84
C THR A 84 9.44 0.97 6.81
N CYS A 85 10.23 0.63 7.81
CA CYS A 85 9.79 -0.25 8.89
C CYS A 85 8.79 0.48 9.80
N VAL A 86 7.77 -0.23 10.28
CA VAL A 86 6.80 0.31 11.26
C VAL A 86 7.44 0.56 12.62
N ASP A 87 8.51 -0.14 12.95
CA ASP A 87 9.28 0.07 14.17
C ASP A 87 10.12 1.34 14.04
N ARG A 88 9.77 2.36 14.83
CA ARG A 88 10.46 3.66 14.84
C ARG A 88 11.92 3.58 15.29
N GLY A 89 12.29 2.56 16.03
CA GLY A 89 13.69 2.29 16.41
C GLY A 89 14.51 1.65 15.32
N CYS A 90 13.86 1.14 14.25
CA CYS A 90 14.51 0.48 13.15
C CYS A 90 14.88 1.46 12.05
N ARG A 91 16.13 1.40 11.59
CA ARG A 91 16.65 2.27 10.53
C ARG A 91 16.32 1.82 9.10
N PHE A 92 15.54 0.75 8.92
CA PHE A 92 15.18 0.28 7.60
C PHE A 92 14.30 1.29 6.88
N THR A 93 14.86 1.95 5.87
CA THR A 93 14.14 2.89 5.00
C THR A 93 14.77 2.84 3.61
N LEU A 94 13.95 2.56 2.60
CA LEU A 94 14.29 2.63 1.18
C LEU A 94 13.60 3.85 0.57
N TRP A 95 14.36 4.88 0.27
CA TRP A 95 13.84 6.09 -0.35
C TRP A 95 13.50 5.87 -1.82
N LYS A 96 12.33 6.32 -2.26
CA LYS A 96 11.85 6.14 -3.63
C LYS A 96 12.69 6.88 -4.67
N ASP A 97 13.33 7.98 -4.29
CA ASP A 97 14.03 8.91 -5.19
C ASP A 97 15.55 8.90 -5.07
N SER A 98 16.12 8.28 -4.05
CA SER A 98 17.55 8.39 -3.76
C SER A 98 18.34 7.08 -3.86
N ASN A 99 17.69 5.95 -4.05
CA ASN A 99 18.35 4.65 -4.19
C ASN A 99 18.97 4.47 -5.59
N PHE A 100 19.81 3.42 -5.73
CA PHE A 100 20.48 3.14 -7.00
C PHE A 100 19.50 2.96 -8.16
N VAL A 101 18.41 2.22 -7.93
CA VAL A 101 17.43 1.86 -8.97
C VAL A 101 16.78 3.11 -9.57
N THR A 102 16.31 4.01 -8.72
CA THR A 102 15.60 5.22 -9.16
C THR A 102 16.55 6.34 -9.57
N LYS A 103 17.59 6.59 -8.80
CA LYS A 103 18.50 7.72 -9.05
C LYS A 103 19.44 7.50 -10.21
N PHE A 104 20.01 6.32 -10.31
CA PHE A 104 21.01 5.99 -11.36
C PHE A 104 20.42 5.09 -12.42
N GLY A 105 19.65 4.07 -12.04
CA GLY A 105 19.03 3.13 -12.96
C GLY A 105 17.82 3.69 -13.72
N LYS A 106 17.21 4.78 -13.22
CA LYS A 106 16.01 5.42 -13.78
C LYS A 106 14.79 4.49 -13.88
N VAL A 107 14.71 3.51 -13.01
CA VAL A 107 13.57 2.61 -12.86
C VAL A 107 12.85 2.95 -11.55
N PRO A 108 11.52 3.12 -11.54
CA PRO A 108 10.79 3.38 -10.30
C PRO A 108 10.86 2.15 -9.38
N LEU A 109 11.03 2.39 -8.07
CA LEU A 109 10.99 1.33 -7.08
C LEU A 109 9.52 0.99 -6.80
N THR A 110 9.09 -0.21 -7.23
CA THR A 110 7.71 -0.67 -7.07
C THR A 110 7.52 -1.46 -5.77
N PRO A 111 6.28 -1.55 -5.26
CA PRO A 111 5.96 -2.37 -4.08
C PRO A 111 6.38 -3.84 -4.23
N GLU A 112 6.21 -4.42 -5.43
CA GLU A 112 6.57 -5.81 -5.72
C GLU A 112 8.08 -6.03 -5.61
N MET A 113 8.88 -5.10 -6.14
CA MET A 113 10.34 -5.12 -6.01
C MET A 113 10.77 -5.06 -4.54
N VAL A 114 10.07 -4.24 -3.73
CA VAL A 114 10.36 -4.14 -2.29
C VAL A 114 9.96 -5.41 -1.57
N ALA A 115 8.85 -6.04 -1.92
CA ALA A 115 8.44 -7.32 -1.35
C ALA A 115 9.51 -8.41 -1.61
N GLU A 116 10.01 -8.55 -2.85
CA GLU A 116 11.11 -9.46 -3.16
C GLU A 116 12.40 -9.12 -2.39
N LEU A 117 12.74 -7.84 -2.31
CA LEU A 117 13.92 -7.38 -1.56
C LEU A 117 13.84 -7.72 -0.07
N THR A 118 12.66 -7.57 0.55
CA THR A 118 12.48 -7.88 1.98
C THR A 118 12.46 -9.38 2.25
N GLU A 119 11.95 -10.18 1.32
CA GLU A 119 11.84 -11.63 1.45
C GLU A 119 13.17 -12.35 1.13
N HIS A 120 13.79 -11.97 0.01
CA HIS A 120 14.95 -12.67 -0.52
C HIS A 120 16.27 -11.89 -0.40
N GLY A 121 16.22 -10.62 0.03
CA GLY A 121 17.37 -9.73 0.11
C GLY A 121 17.86 -9.21 -1.25
N ARG A 122 17.26 -9.68 -2.35
CA ARG A 122 17.65 -9.36 -3.73
C ARG A 122 16.45 -9.42 -4.68
N VAL A 123 16.51 -8.65 -5.78
CA VAL A 123 15.48 -8.63 -6.83
C VAL A 123 16.14 -8.44 -8.20
N ARG A 124 15.63 -9.09 -9.24
CA ARG A 124 16.05 -8.87 -10.62
C ARG A 124 15.35 -7.66 -11.20
N VAL A 125 16.10 -6.66 -11.63
CA VAL A 125 15.57 -5.44 -12.24
C VAL A 125 16.06 -5.32 -13.67
N GLU A 126 15.12 -5.19 -14.61
CA GLU A 126 15.39 -4.96 -16.02
C GLU A 126 15.16 -3.47 -16.37
N GLY A 127 15.73 -3.05 -17.49
CA GLY A 127 15.54 -1.68 -17.96
C GLY A 127 16.39 -0.62 -17.24
N LEU A 128 17.32 -1.00 -16.41
CA LEU A 128 18.27 -0.07 -15.79
C LEU A 128 19.05 0.67 -16.86
N THR A 129 19.27 1.96 -16.68
CA THR A 129 20.00 2.81 -17.63
C THR A 129 21.42 3.05 -17.12
N SER A 130 22.43 2.70 -17.93
CA SER A 130 23.82 3.00 -17.65
C SER A 130 24.17 4.47 -17.87
N LYS A 131 25.32 4.94 -17.37
CA LYS A 131 25.84 6.29 -17.64
C LYS A 131 26.01 6.59 -19.15
N ALA A 132 26.23 5.55 -19.96
CA ALA A 132 26.33 5.64 -21.42
C ALA A 132 24.98 5.58 -22.14
N GLY A 133 23.85 5.57 -21.41
CA GLY A 133 22.51 5.50 -21.97
C GLY A 133 22.05 4.13 -22.46
N LYS A 134 22.83 3.08 -22.22
CA LYS A 134 22.45 1.71 -22.58
C LYS A 134 21.58 1.10 -21.49
N THR A 135 20.53 0.38 -21.90
CA THR A 135 19.67 -0.39 -20.99
C THR A 135 20.30 -1.76 -20.68
N TYR A 136 20.14 -2.19 -19.43
CA TYR A 136 20.62 -3.48 -18.96
C TYR A 136 19.77 -3.99 -17.80
N GLY A 137 19.86 -5.29 -17.50
CA GLY A 137 19.30 -5.89 -16.29
C GLY A 137 20.40 -6.21 -15.30
N ALA A 138 20.09 -6.12 -14.02
CA ALA A 138 21.00 -6.53 -12.95
C ALA A 138 20.21 -7.10 -11.75
N MET A 139 20.89 -7.95 -10.99
CA MET A 139 20.44 -8.32 -9.67
C MET A 139 20.70 -7.14 -8.72
N ILE A 140 19.69 -6.70 -8.00
CA ILE A 140 19.80 -5.62 -7.01
C ILE A 140 19.72 -6.25 -5.63
N GLU A 141 20.65 -5.89 -4.76
CA GLU A 141 20.72 -6.41 -3.38
C GLU A 141 20.63 -5.28 -2.36
N ILE A 142 20.11 -5.62 -1.18
CA ILE A 142 20.09 -4.72 -0.03
C ILE A 142 21.47 -4.68 0.60
N GLU A 143 22.09 -3.51 0.64
CA GLU A 143 23.32 -3.25 1.39
C GLU A 143 22.99 -2.53 2.69
N VAL A 144 23.26 -3.21 3.81
CA VAL A 144 23.06 -2.64 5.15
C VAL A 144 24.31 -1.87 5.56
N GLY A 145 24.29 -0.54 5.40
CA GLY A 145 25.33 0.34 5.89
C GLY A 145 25.19 0.67 7.37
N GLU A 146 26.14 1.43 7.92
CA GLU A 146 26.11 1.85 9.34
C GLU A 146 24.94 2.81 9.66
N GLN A 147 24.59 3.71 8.74
CA GLN A 147 23.56 4.72 8.93
C GLN A 147 22.36 4.55 7.99
N TYR A 148 22.58 4.01 6.79
CA TYR A 148 21.57 3.95 5.73
C TYR A 148 21.50 2.55 5.12
N ILE A 149 20.32 2.24 4.55
CA ILE A 149 20.11 1.09 3.70
C ILE A 149 20.23 1.55 2.25
N ASN A 150 21.09 0.87 1.50
CA ASN A 150 21.30 1.14 0.08
C ASN A 150 20.87 -0.05 -0.77
N LEU A 151 20.61 0.21 -2.05
CA LEU A 151 20.44 -0.80 -3.07
C LEU A 151 21.68 -0.82 -3.95
N ARG A 152 22.31 -1.97 -4.11
CA ARG A 152 23.53 -2.14 -4.88
C ARG A 152 23.30 -3.14 -6.02
N PRO A 153 23.76 -2.85 -7.26
CA PRO A 153 23.74 -3.83 -8.33
C PRO A 153 24.81 -4.90 -8.10
N ASN A 154 24.42 -6.14 -8.28
CA ASN A 154 25.32 -7.28 -8.38
C ASN A 154 25.35 -7.72 -9.85
N PHE A 155 26.53 -7.75 -10.44
CA PHE A 155 26.79 -8.17 -11.82
C PHE A 155 27.45 -9.54 -11.76
N GLU A 156 26.66 -10.59 -11.56
CA GLU A 156 27.09 -11.98 -11.83
C GLU A 156 26.87 -12.36 -13.28
#